data_63586a1f1cb4d4f45c1a1b55f906e9b6
#
_entry.id   63586a1f1cb4d4f45c1a1b55f906e9b6
#
_cell.length_a   1.000
_cell.length_b   1.000
_cell.length_c   1.000
_cell.angle_alpha   90.00
_cell.angle_beta   90.00
_cell.angle_gamma   90.00
#
_symmetry.space_group_name_H-M   'P 1'
#
loop_
_entity.id
_entity.type
_entity.pdbx_description
1 polymer ?
#
loop_
_entity_poly.entity_id
_entity_poly.type
_entity_poly.pdbx_seq_one_letter_code
_entity_poly.pdbx_strand_id
1 'polypeptide(L)'
;MSSNLQMKILAKETAIYGVSSIVGKFLNWMLVPLYTYVLQQQSDYGIVTNLYAWTALLLVILTYGMETGFFRFANKEGENPQVVYTTSLVALFTTSFLFAVACVVWRVPIATLLGYPSHSEFIAMLGIVVAMDAFASIPFAYLRYKKRPLQFAALKLLFVFLNILLNLFFLVLCPKIQDCSLIASWYNPDYGVGYVFVANIMATAIQTLCLLPAILEGFREKYKLPTLKPQSVFSGRLLRQMLRYSLPLLVLGVCGIMNQTLDRILFPFFYAGADAQTQLGIYGACFKVAMVMMMFTQAFRYAYEPFVFAKHKDRTSVEAYADAMKYYIIFSYMILLGMIFYLDLLKFIIAPSYWEGLKIVPIVLWTYIFQGVYFNLSFWYKLTDKTQWGAYFSLIGVVITFGLQAIFVPRIGYVASAASSTVCYLVIMLLSYFIGRKHLTIPYDLRRIGIYTALVIVLLAVYYALAWLLPMNEWTKMGIGTMLFAIYCIIFYKLDFNVFRNRRNDGSSRKD
;
A
#
# COMPACT_ATOMS: atom_id res chain seq x y z
N MET A 1 14.24 -17.69 -29.53
CA MET A 1 13.23 -16.65 -29.35
C MET A 1 13.96 -15.31 -29.31
N SER A 2 13.62 -14.31 -30.15
CA SER A 2 14.38 -13.05 -30.17
C SER A 2 14.22 -12.30 -28.82
N SER A 3 15.29 -11.64 -28.36
CA SER A 3 15.34 -10.84 -27.13
C SER A 3 14.15 -9.84 -27.03
N ASN A 4 13.75 -9.26 -28.17
CA ASN A 4 12.61 -8.36 -28.26
C ASN A 4 11.25 -9.03 -27.96
N LEU A 5 11.06 -10.30 -28.30
CA LEU A 5 9.83 -11.03 -28.02
C LEU A 5 9.73 -11.38 -26.53
N GLN A 6 10.84 -11.77 -25.92
CA GLN A 6 10.91 -12.04 -24.47
C GLN A 6 10.63 -10.77 -23.65
N MET A 7 11.20 -9.62 -24.08
CA MET A 7 10.93 -8.33 -23.44
C MET A 7 9.44 -7.92 -23.55
N LYS A 8 8.81 -8.11 -24.70
CA LYS A 8 7.37 -7.82 -24.89
C LYS A 8 6.48 -8.71 -24.00
N ILE A 9 6.80 -10.00 -23.89
CA ILE A 9 6.06 -10.92 -23.02
C ILE A 9 6.20 -10.52 -21.55
N LEU A 10 7.44 -10.23 -21.11
CA LEU A 10 7.70 -9.78 -19.72
C LEU A 10 6.98 -8.47 -19.40
N ALA A 11 7.00 -7.50 -20.32
CA ALA A 11 6.29 -6.23 -20.16
C ALA A 11 4.77 -6.45 -20.07
N LYS A 12 4.19 -7.34 -20.88
CA LYS A 12 2.76 -7.69 -20.82
C LYS A 12 2.39 -8.36 -19.50
N GLU A 13 3.18 -9.33 -19.03
CA GLU A 13 2.97 -10.01 -17.75
C GLU A 13 3.05 -9.00 -16.58
N THR A 14 4.09 -8.17 -16.56
CA THR A 14 4.27 -7.12 -15.53
C THR A 14 3.11 -6.13 -15.54
N ALA A 15 2.64 -5.74 -16.72
CA ALA A 15 1.49 -4.84 -16.84
C ALA A 15 0.21 -5.47 -16.27
N ILE A 16 -0.05 -6.76 -16.53
CA ILE A 16 -1.23 -7.45 -15.97
C ILE A 16 -1.15 -7.49 -14.44
N TYR A 17 -0.01 -7.85 -13.85
CA TYR A 17 0.18 -7.86 -12.40
C TYR A 17 0.05 -6.45 -11.79
N GLY A 18 0.64 -5.44 -12.42
CA GLY A 18 0.58 -4.06 -11.97
C GLY A 18 -0.83 -3.48 -12.04
N VAL A 19 -1.49 -3.60 -13.18
CA VAL A 19 -2.86 -3.09 -13.40
C VAL A 19 -3.84 -3.79 -12.46
N SER A 20 -3.81 -5.13 -12.34
CA SER A 20 -4.72 -5.84 -11.43
C SER A 20 -4.53 -5.42 -9.96
N SER A 21 -3.30 -5.14 -9.54
CA SER A 21 -3.01 -4.65 -8.18
C SER A 21 -3.54 -3.22 -7.96
N ILE A 22 -3.38 -2.31 -8.94
CA ILE A 22 -3.86 -0.92 -8.85
C ILE A 22 -5.39 -0.90 -8.88
N VAL A 23 -6.01 -1.63 -9.81
CA VAL A 23 -7.47 -1.75 -9.92
C VAL A 23 -8.05 -2.33 -8.64
N GLY A 24 -7.44 -3.39 -8.08
CA GLY A 24 -7.86 -3.97 -6.81
C GLY A 24 -7.84 -2.97 -5.66
N LYS A 25 -6.80 -2.14 -5.57
CA LYS A 25 -6.70 -1.09 -4.54
C LYS A 25 -7.72 0.03 -4.75
N PHE A 26 -7.94 0.44 -5.99
CA PHE A 26 -8.94 1.46 -6.33
C PHE A 26 -10.36 0.97 -5.98
N LEU A 27 -10.70 -0.24 -6.37
CA LEU A 27 -11.99 -0.83 -6.04
C LEU A 27 -12.19 -0.97 -4.53
N ASN A 28 -11.18 -1.42 -3.80
CA ASN A 28 -11.25 -1.49 -2.34
C ASN A 28 -11.33 -0.09 -1.68
N TRP A 29 -10.74 0.92 -2.30
CA TRP A 29 -10.88 2.31 -1.87
C TRP A 29 -12.32 2.82 -2.02
N MET A 30 -13.08 2.33 -3.01
CA MET A 30 -14.51 2.66 -3.17
C MET A 30 -15.39 2.20 -2.00
N LEU A 31 -14.90 1.36 -1.09
CA LEU A 31 -15.59 1.03 0.15
C LEU A 31 -15.55 2.18 1.18
N VAL A 32 -14.68 3.18 1.00
CA VAL A 32 -14.58 4.32 1.92
C VAL A 32 -15.87 5.15 1.98
N PRO A 33 -16.45 5.58 0.83
CA PRO A 33 -17.78 6.19 0.85
C PRO A 33 -18.81 5.31 1.54
N LEU A 34 -18.87 4.02 1.19
CA LEU A 34 -19.83 3.10 1.80
C LEU A 34 -19.72 3.11 3.33
N TYR A 35 -18.53 2.91 3.86
CA TYR A 35 -18.32 2.84 5.31
C TYR A 35 -18.64 4.17 6.01
N THR A 36 -18.19 5.30 5.45
CA THR A 36 -18.40 6.61 6.10
C THR A 36 -19.85 7.06 6.08
N TYR A 37 -20.65 6.67 5.08
CA TYR A 37 -22.07 7.03 4.99
C TYR A 37 -23.01 6.03 5.68
N VAL A 38 -22.60 4.77 5.86
CA VAL A 38 -23.48 3.71 6.33
C VAL A 38 -23.20 3.33 7.79
N LEU A 39 -21.94 3.36 8.24
CA LEU A 39 -21.63 3.11 9.65
C LEU A 39 -22.19 4.24 10.53
N GLN A 40 -22.84 3.85 11.62
CA GLN A 40 -23.60 4.78 12.47
C GLN A 40 -22.71 5.79 13.18
N GLN A 41 -21.52 5.36 13.60
CA GLN A 41 -20.60 6.18 14.38
C GLN A 41 -19.22 6.29 13.70
N GLN A 42 -18.58 7.44 13.88
CA GLN A 42 -17.20 7.64 13.42
C GLN A 42 -16.21 6.68 14.12
N SER A 43 -16.49 6.33 15.37
CA SER A 43 -15.72 5.34 16.14
C SER A 43 -15.66 3.98 15.45
N ASP A 44 -16.75 3.54 14.78
CA ASP A 44 -16.80 2.29 14.04
C ASP A 44 -15.76 2.26 12.91
N TYR A 45 -15.65 3.37 12.18
CA TYR A 45 -14.62 3.51 11.16
C TYR A 45 -13.21 3.63 11.74
N GLY A 46 -13.09 4.15 12.97
CA GLY A 46 -11.86 4.14 13.76
C GLY A 46 -11.39 2.72 14.08
N ILE A 47 -12.31 1.86 14.50
CA ILE A 47 -12.05 0.42 14.76
C ILE A 47 -11.55 -0.25 13.46
N VAL A 48 -12.24 -0.04 12.35
CA VAL A 48 -11.83 -0.56 11.03
C VAL A 48 -10.41 -0.08 10.69
N THR A 49 -10.14 1.22 10.85
CA THR A 49 -8.86 1.84 10.51
C THR A 49 -7.70 1.27 11.34
N ASN A 50 -7.91 1.12 12.66
CA ASN A 50 -6.88 0.56 13.56
C ASN A 50 -6.63 -0.92 13.29
N LEU A 51 -7.68 -1.73 13.25
CA LEU A 51 -7.56 -3.17 13.12
C LEU A 51 -6.97 -3.57 11.76
N TYR A 52 -7.30 -2.86 10.66
CA TYR A 52 -6.64 -3.10 9.38
C TYR A 52 -5.17 -2.64 9.36
N ALA A 53 -4.78 -1.65 10.15
CA ALA A 53 -3.37 -1.29 10.31
C ALA A 53 -2.59 -2.41 11.01
N TRP A 54 -3.17 -3.01 12.06
CA TRP A 54 -2.62 -4.22 12.71
C TRP A 54 -2.56 -5.41 11.75
N THR A 55 -3.62 -5.65 10.98
CA THR A 55 -3.67 -6.72 9.97
C THR A 55 -2.51 -6.59 8.97
N ALA A 56 -2.23 -5.39 8.47
CA ALA A 56 -1.14 -5.15 7.54
C ALA A 56 0.24 -5.45 8.15
N LEU A 57 0.47 -5.08 9.40
CA LEU A 57 1.70 -5.37 10.11
C LEU A 57 1.87 -6.87 10.39
N LEU A 58 0.83 -7.50 10.91
CA LEU A 58 0.83 -8.94 11.25
C LEU A 58 1.01 -9.82 10.02
N LEU A 59 0.43 -9.43 8.87
CA LEU A 59 0.62 -10.14 7.60
C LEU A 59 2.09 -10.18 7.19
N VAL A 60 2.82 -9.07 7.29
CA VAL A 60 4.25 -9.03 6.98
C VAL A 60 5.05 -9.89 7.95
N ILE A 61 4.72 -9.85 9.25
CA ILE A 61 5.37 -10.69 10.27
C ILE A 61 5.12 -12.17 9.97
N LEU A 62 3.87 -12.55 9.66
CA LEU A 62 3.48 -13.94 9.48
C LEU A 62 3.95 -14.55 8.16
N THR A 63 4.18 -13.74 7.12
CA THR A 63 4.80 -14.19 5.86
C THR A 63 6.33 -14.29 5.94
N TYR A 64 6.94 -13.66 6.91
CA TYR A 64 8.39 -13.64 7.23
C TYR A 64 9.31 -13.69 6.00
N GLY A 65 8.95 -13.00 4.91
CA GLY A 65 9.74 -12.89 3.69
C GLY A 65 9.85 -14.19 2.87
N MET A 66 9.03 -15.20 3.18
CA MET A 66 9.07 -16.52 2.56
C MET A 66 8.76 -16.47 1.05
N GLU A 67 7.98 -15.51 0.59
CA GLU A 67 7.71 -15.30 -0.83
C GLU A 67 9.01 -15.02 -1.61
N THR A 68 9.84 -14.11 -1.09
CA THR A 68 11.16 -13.80 -1.71
C THR A 68 12.10 -14.99 -1.61
N GLY A 69 12.08 -15.69 -0.47
CA GLY A 69 12.78 -16.96 -0.28
C GLY A 69 12.38 -17.99 -1.34
N PHE A 70 11.07 -18.19 -1.53
CA PHE A 70 10.55 -19.11 -2.54
C PHE A 70 11.10 -18.80 -3.94
N PHE A 71 11.00 -17.55 -4.42
CA PHE A 71 11.53 -17.18 -5.74
C PHE A 71 13.02 -17.41 -5.88
N ARG A 72 13.81 -17.10 -4.84
CA ARG A 72 15.25 -17.30 -4.88
C ARG A 72 15.63 -18.78 -4.97
N PHE A 73 15.05 -19.61 -4.10
CA PHE A 73 15.42 -21.02 -4.02
C PHE A 73 14.79 -21.86 -5.14
N ALA A 74 13.58 -21.49 -5.64
CA ALA A 74 12.96 -22.16 -6.76
C ALA A 74 13.73 -21.97 -8.09
N ASN A 75 14.53 -20.91 -8.21
CA ASN A 75 15.38 -20.65 -9.37
C ASN A 75 16.88 -21.01 -9.12
N LYS A 76 17.21 -21.58 -7.96
CA LYS A 76 18.58 -21.95 -7.62
C LYS A 76 18.93 -23.28 -8.24
N GLU A 77 20.08 -23.35 -8.94
CA GLU A 77 20.63 -24.60 -9.49
C GLU A 77 20.82 -25.65 -8.40
N GLY A 78 20.43 -26.89 -8.68
CA GLY A 78 20.54 -28.03 -7.76
C GLY A 78 19.39 -28.16 -6.75
N GLU A 79 18.47 -27.22 -6.65
CA GLU A 79 17.27 -27.33 -5.82
C GLU A 79 16.05 -27.70 -6.68
N ASN A 80 15.18 -28.55 -6.13
CA ASN A 80 13.92 -28.92 -6.82
C ASN A 80 12.84 -27.88 -6.49
N PRO A 81 12.35 -27.09 -7.49
CA PRO A 81 11.34 -26.07 -7.27
C PRO A 81 10.07 -26.57 -6.59
N GLN A 82 9.72 -27.84 -6.82
CA GLN A 82 8.57 -28.47 -6.21
C GLN A 82 8.74 -28.67 -4.70
N VAL A 83 9.93 -29.13 -4.26
CA VAL A 83 10.25 -29.31 -2.83
C VAL A 83 10.35 -27.93 -2.16
N VAL A 84 10.87 -26.90 -2.87
CA VAL A 84 10.88 -25.52 -2.39
C VAL A 84 9.46 -25.02 -2.15
N TYR A 85 8.56 -25.24 -3.10
CA TYR A 85 7.15 -24.85 -2.99
C TYR A 85 6.45 -25.53 -1.82
N THR A 86 6.49 -26.85 -1.77
CA THR A 86 5.80 -27.63 -0.72
C THR A 86 6.37 -27.37 0.66
N THR A 87 7.70 -27.20 0.79
CA THR A 87 8.35 -26.83 2.06
C THR A 87 7.87 -25.44 2.53
N SER A 88 7.82 -24.44 1.63
CA SER A 88 7.32 -23.10 1.94
C SER A 88 5.85 -23.12 2.34
N LEU A 89 5.04 -23.89 1.61
CA LEU A 89 3.60 -24.01 1.84
C LEU A 89 3.30 -24.64 3.20
N VAL A 90 3.97 -25.75 3.54
CA VAL A 90 3.81 -26.44 4.84
C VAL A 90 4.27 -25.53 5.98
N ALA A 91 5.40 -24.85 5.82
CA ALA A 91 5.90 -23.93 6.84
C ALA A 91 4.90 -22.79 7.13
N LEU A 92 4.40 -22.11 6.07
CA LEU A 92 3.42 -21.05 6.23
C LEU A 92 2.06 -21.57 6.72
N PHE A 93 1.60 -22.72 6.27
CA PHE A 93 0.39 -23.32 6.80
C PHE A 93 0.50 -23.54 8.31
N THR A 94 1.60 -24.15 8.77
CA THR A 94 1.78 -24.43 10.20
C THR A 94 1.82 -23.15 11.03
N THR A 95 2.62 -22.16 10.63
CA THR A 95 2.71 -20.89 11.37
C THR A 95 1.41 -20.09 11.34
N SER A 96 0.73 -20.06 10.20
CA SER A 96 -0.57 -19.38 10.03
C SER A 96 -1.67 -20.05 10.85
N PHE A 97 -1.71 -21.39 10.85
CA PHE A 97 -2.67 -22.15 11.66
C PHE A 97 -2.47 -21.91 13.15
N LEU A 98 -1.22 -22.00 13.64
CA LEU A 98 -0.89 -21.72 15.04
C LEU A 98 -1.25 -20.27 15.42
N PHE A 99 -1.01 -19.32 14.54
CA PHE A 99 -1.37 -17.92 14.75
C PHE A 99 -2.90 -17.74 14.84
N ALA A 100 -3.66 -18.34 13.91
CA ALA A 100 -5.13 -18.31 13.96
C ALA A 100 -5.67 -18.90 15.25
N VAL A 101 -5.17 -20.07 15.67
CA VAL A 101 -5.55 -20.69 16.94
C VAL A 101 -5.21 -19.78 18.12
N ALA A 102 -4.04 -19.16 18.13
CA ALA A 102 -3.63 -18.22 19.18
C ALA A 102 -4.60 -17.01 19.22
N CYS A 103 -4.95 -16.41 18.08
CA CYS A 103 -5.90 -15.30 18.03
C CYS A 103 -7.30 -15.70 18.53
N VAL A 104 -7.75 -16.91 18.23
CA VAL A 104 -9.06 -17.41 18.70
C VAL A 104 -9.05 -17.69 20.21
N VAL A 105 -8.00 -18.37 20.71
CA VAL A 105 -7.90 -18.73 22.14
C VAL A 105 -7.71 -17.49 23.02
N TRP A 106 -6.82 -16.57 22.60
CA TRP A 106 -6.52 -15.35 23.37
C TRP A 106 -7.28 -14.11 22.88
N ARG A 107 -8.40 -14.29 22.19
CA ARG A 107 -9.18 -13.15 21.65
C ARG A 107 -9.55 -12.11 22.70
N VAL A 108 -9.99 -12.56 23.89
CA VAL A 108 -10.43 -11.65 24.96
C VAL A 108 -9.27 -10.83 25.53
N PRO A 109 -8.14 -11.41 26.00
CA PRO A 109 -7.03 -10.60 26.49
C PRO A 109 -6.42 -9.70 25.42
N ILE A 110 -6.36 -10.14 24.15
CA ILE A 110 -5.86 -9.30 23.05
C ILE A 110 -6.83 -8.14 22.80
N ALA A 111 -8.12 -8.39 22.75
CA ALA A 111 -9.13 -7.34 22.57
C ALA A 111 -9.08 -6.31 23.68
N THR A 112 -8.94 -6.74 24.94
CA THR A 112 -8.79 -5.85 26.09
C THR A 112 -7.54 -5.00 25.99
N LEU A 113 -6.40 -5.60 25.60
CA LEU A 113 -5.13 -4.87 25.40
C LEU A 113 -5.23 -3.81 24.30
N LEU A 114 -5.98 -4.10 23.24
CA LEU A 114 -6.17 -3.18 22.11
C LEU A 114 -7.29 -2.15 22.34
N GLY A 115 -8.00 -2.21 23.48
CA GLY A 115 -9.08 -1.29 23.82
C GLY A 115 -10.45 -1.67 23.23
N TYR A 116 -10.68 -2.94 22.88
CA TYR A 116 -11.93 -3.46 22.31
C TYR A 116 -12.53 -4.62 23.14
N PRO A 117 -12.71 -4.47 24.47
CA PRO A 117 -13.13 -5.58 25.34
C PRO A 117 -14.48 -6.19 24.96
N SER A 118 -15.41 -5.37 24.42
CA SER A 118 -16.75 -5.80 23.99
C SER A 118 -16.78 -6.49 22.62
N HIS A 119 -15.69 -6.48 21.86
CA HIS A 119 -15.63 -6.96 20.48
C HIS A 119 -14.46 -7.93 20.25
N SER A 120 -14.32 -8.90 21.15
CA SER A 120 -13.25 -9.90 21.07
C SER A 120 -13.34 -10.78 19.82
N GLU A 121 -14.53 -10.93 19.22
CA GLU A 121 -14.75 -11.65 17.97
C GLU A 121 -14.04 -11.02 16.78
N PHE A 122 -13.82 -9.69 16.75
CA PHE A 122 -13.08 -9.03 15.68
C PHE A 122 -11.62 -9.50 15.63
N ILE A 123 -11.02 -9.76 16.79
CA ILE A 123 -9.65 -10.29 16.88
C ILE A 123 -9.57 -11.70 16.30
N ALA A 124 -10.55 -12.55 16.62
CA ALA A 124 -10.60 -13.90 16.08
C ALA A 124 -10.80 -13.89 14.55
N MET A 125 -11.76 -13.10 14.06
CA MET A 125 -12.02 -12.99 12.61
C MET A 125 -10.81 -12.47 11.84
N LEU A 126 -10.19 -11.38 12.28
CA LEU A 126 -9.01 -10.82 11.63
C LEU A 126 -7.78 -11.70 11.76
N GLY A 127 -7.61 -12.39 12.89
CA GLY A 127 -6.56 -13.40 13.05
C GLY A 127 -6.66 -14.52 12.02
N ILE A 128 -7.87 -15.00 11.76
CA ILE A 128 -8.14 -16.01 10.72
C ILE A 128 -7.89 -15.43 9.33
N VAL A 129 -8.32 -14.19 9.05
CA VAL A 129 -8.07 -13.51 7.76
C VAL A 129 -6.58 -13.38 7.50
N VAL A 130 -5.80 -12.87 8.48
CA VAL A 130 -4.34 -12.73 8.35
C VAL A 130 -3.67 -14.09 8.11
N ALA A 131 -4.12 -15.12 8.80
CA ALA A 131 -3.60 -16.48 8.63
C ALA A 131 -3.86 -17.03 7.23
N MET A 132 -5.08 -16.85 6.71
CA MET A 132 -5.43 -17.26 5.34
C MET A 132 -4.65 -16.47 4.29
N ASP A 133 -4.51 -15.15 4.46
CA ASP A 133 -3.76 -14.29 3.54
C ASP A 133 -2.26 -14.62 3.54
N ALA A 134 -1.67 -14.89 4.71
CA ALA A 134 -0.29 -15.30 4.82
C ALA A 134 -0.05 -16.65 4.14
N PHE A 135 -0.92 -17.63 4.38
CA PHE A 135 -0.89 -18.92 3.71
C PHE A 135 -1.03 -18.77 2.19
N ALA A 136 -1.99 -17.97 1.72
CA ALA A 136 -2.25 -17.74 0.31
C ALA A 136 -1.08 -17.05 -0.44
N SER A 137 -0.13 -16.41 0.28
CA SER A 137 1.02 -15.72 -0.33
C SER A 137 1.88 -16.67 -1.18
N ILE A 138 2.09 -17.92 -0.76
CA ILE A 138 2.89 -18.91 -1.50
C ILE A 138 2.16 -19.46 -2.74
N PRO A 139 0.87 -19.87 -2.71
CA PRO A 139 0.11 -20.19 -3.92
C PRO A 139 0.10 -19.04 -4.93
N PHE A 140 -0.06 -17.80 -4.50
CA PHE A 140 0.05 -16.64 -5.39
C PHE A 140 1.46 -16.46 -5.97
N ALA A 141 2.50 -16.66 -5.18
CA ALA A 141 3.89 -16.67 -5.66
C ALA A 141 4.12 -17.80 -6.69
N TYR A 142 3.54 -18.97 -6.47
CA TYR A 142 3.61 -20.10 -7.38
C TYR A 142 2.93 -19.81 -8.72
N LEU A 143 1.76 -19.17 -8.74
CA LEU A 143 1.10 -18.73 -9.98
C LEU A 143 2.00 -17.76 -10.78
N ARG A 144 2.72 -16.86 -10.10
CA ARG A 144 3.68 -15.96 -10.75
C ARG A 144 4.91 -16.73 -11.26
N TYR A 145 5.43 -17.67 -10.49
CA TYR A 145 6.51 -18.54 -10.92
C TYR A 145 6.17 -19.36 -12.16
N LYS A 146 4.94 -19.89 -12.23
CA LYS A 146 4.40 -20.62 -13.39
C LYS A 146 3.94 -19.70 -14.55
N LYS A 147 4.16 -18.38 -14.45
CA LYS A 147 3.77 -17.36 -15.47
C LYS A 147 2.29 -17.43 -15.84
N ARG A 148 1.41 -17.49 -14.81
CA ARG A 148 -0.05 -17.50 -14.96
C ARG A 148 -0.68 -16.16 -14.52
N PRO A 149 -0.41 -15.03 -15.22
CA PRO A 149 -0.81 -13.70 -14.77
C PRO A 149 -2.34 -13.52 -14.72
N LEU A 150 -3.07 -14.14 -15.66
CA LEU A 150 -4.54 -14.03 -15.71
C LEU A 150 -5.21 -14.72 -14.52
N GLN A 151 -4.72 -15.90 -14.10
CA GLN A 151 -5.26 -16.59 -12.92
C GLN A 151 -4.96 -15.80 -11.65
N PHE A 152 -3.73 -15.26 -11.53
CA PHE A 152 -3.37 -14.39 -10.42
C PHE A 152 -4.29 -13.16 -10.35
N ALA A 153 -4.47 -12.45 -11.48
CA ALA A 153 -5.31 -11.26 -11.55
C ALA A 153 -6.77 -11.57 -11.25
N ALA A 154 -7.31 -12.64 -11.85
CA ALA A 154 -8.71 -13.06 -11.64
C ALA A 154 -8.99 -13.36 -10.16
N LEU A 155 -8.10 -14.11 -9.48
CA LEU A 155 -8.29 -14.44 -8.06
C LEU A 155 -8.15 -13.21 -7.15
N LYS A 156 -7.23 -12.29 -7.46
CA LYS A 156 -7.11 -11.02 -6.70
C LYS A 156 -8.33 -10.14 -6.88
N LEU A 157 -8.84 -10.01 -8.10
CA LEU A 157 -10.04 -9.23 -8.39
C LEU A 157 -11.31 -9.90 -7.85
N LEU A 158 -11.39 -11.24 -7.85
CA LEU A 158 -12.47 -11.98 -7.23
C LEU A 158 -12.63 -11.65 -5.75
N PHE A 159 -11.52 -11.64 -4.99
CA PHE A 159 -11.56 -11.23 -3.59
C PHE A 159 -12.15 -9.82 -3.43
N VAL A 160 -11.64 -8.84 -4.20
CA VAL A 160 -12.10 -7.46 -4.09
C VAL A 160 -13.57 -7.33 -4.46
N PHE A 161 -14.00 -8.00 -5.54
CA PHE A 161 -15.39 -8.01 -5.96
C PHE A 161 -16.31 -8.63 -4.91
N LEU A 162 -15.94 -9.80 -4.37
CA LEU A 162 -16.69 -10.45 -3.31
C LEU A 162 -16.76 -9.61 -2.04
N ASN A 163 -15.63 -9.00 -1.65
CA ASN A 163 -15.61 -8.14 -0.47
C ASN A 163 -16.53 -6.94 -0.64
N ILE A 164 -16.55 -6.29 -1.81
CA ILE A 164 -17.48 -5.19 -2.10
C ILE A 164 -18.92 -5.68 -2.09
N LEU A 165 -19.22 -6.79 -2.79
CA LEU A 165 -20.56 -7.33 -2.87
C LEU A 165 -21.13 -7.72 -1.49
N LEU A 166 -20.31 -8.38 -0.67
CA LEU A 166 -20.71 -8.78 0.69
C LEU A 166 -20.91 -7.57 1.60
N ASN A 167 -20.05 -6.53 1.49
CA ASN A 167 -20.25 -5.30 2.24
C ASN A 167 -21.55 -4.58 1.82
N LEU A 168 -21.85 -4.51 0.53
CA LEU A 168 -23.13 -3.97 0.05
C LEU A 168 -24.31 -4.82 0.53
N PHE A 169 -24.16 -6.14 0.53
CA PHE A 169 -25.20 -7.03 1.03
C PHE A 169 -25.48 -6.80 2.52
N PHE A 170 -24.46 -6.87 3.38
CA PHE A 170 -24.64 -6.77 4.82
C PHE A 170 -24.99 -5.35 5.29
N LEU A 171 -24.38 -4.32 4.70
CA LEU A 171 -24.50 -2.95 5.20
C LEU A 171 -25.62 -2.16 4.50
N VAL A 172 -26.03 -2.54 3.28
CA VAL A 172 -27.06 -1.78 2.54
C VAL A 172 -28.32 -2.58 2.29
N LEU A 173 -28.19 -3.84 1.85
CA LEU A 173 -29.35 -4.64 1.49
C LEU A 173 -30.04 -5.22 2.74
N CYS A 174 -29.31 -5.87 3.64
CA CYS A 174 -29.88 -6.48 4.85
C CYS A 174 -30.70 -5.51 5.70
N PRO A 175 -30.24 -4.26 5.98
CA PRO A 175 -31.05 -3.31 6.72
C PRO A 175 -32.39 -2.96 6.06
N LYS A 176 -32.44 -2.98 4.71
CA LYS A 176 -33.66 -2.64 3.95
C LYS A 176 -34.69 -3.78 3.92
N ILE A 177 -34.23 -5.02 4.10
CA ILE A 177 -35.07 -6.21 4.05
C ILE A 177 -35.07 -6.98 5.38
N GLN A 178 -34.75 -6.29 6.48
CA GLN A 178 -34.70 -6.87 7.83
C GLN A 178 -36.04 -7.44 8.31
N ASP A 179 -37.16 -6.95 7.77
CA ASP A 179 -38.50 -7.46 8.08
C ASP A 179 -38.81 -8.80 7.41
N CYS A 180 -37.96 -9.25 6.47
CA CYS A 180 -38.11 -10.57 5.86
C CYS A 180 -37.71 -11.67 6.85
N SER A 181 -38.58 -12.66 7.06
CA SER A 181 -38.37 -13.74 8.03
C SER A 181 -37.05 -14.49 7.88
N LEU A 182 -36.52 -14.59 6.66
CA LEU A 182 -35.25 -15.25 6.35
C LEU A 182 -34.04 -14.44 6.88
N ILE A 183 -34.14 -13.12 6.97
CA ILE A 183 -33.05 -12.23 7.39
C ILE A 183 -33.21 -11.86 8.87
N ALA A 184 -34.43 -11.60 9.33
CA ALA A 184 -34.74 -11.27 10.70
C ALA A 184 -34.20 -12.30 11.73
N SER A 185 -34.05 -13.57 11.31
CA SER A 185 -33.60 -14.63 12.21
C SER A 185 -32.11 -14.59 12.58
N TRP A 186 -31.25 -13.95 11.76
CA TRP A 186 -29.79 -13.95 11.96
C TRP A 186 -29.15 -12.58 11.82
N TYR A 187 -29.82 -11.62 11.21
CA TYR A 187 -29.27 -10.27 11.03
C TYR A 187 -29.55 -9.41 12.26
N ASN A 188 -28.48 -8.79 12.82
CA ASN A 188 -28.58 -7.84 13.90
C ASN A 188 -28.09 -6.45 13.42
N PRO A 189 -28.96 -5.44 13.31
CA PRO A 189 -28.58 -4.10 12.89
C PRO A 189 -27.50 -3.46 13.77
N ASP A 190 -27.51 -3.77 15.08
CA ASP A 190 -26.56 -3.20 16.06
C ASP A 190 -25.14 -3.78 15.93
N TYR A 191 -24.97 -4.89 15.19
CA TYR A 191 -23.66 -5.49 14.96
C TYR A 191 -22.76 -4.61 14.06
N GLY A 192 -23.35 -3.73 13.25
CA GLY A 192 -22.71 -2.62 12.52
C GLY A 192 -21.38 -2.97 11.87
N VAL A 193 -20.30 -2.47 12.45
CA VAL A 193 -18.93 -2.66 11.95
C VAL A 193 -18.49 -4.14 11.87
N GLY A 194 -19.08 -5.03 12.67
CA GLY A 194 -18.76 -6.45 12.64
C GLY A 194 -19.01 -7.09 11.28
N TYR A 195 -20.03 -6.62 10.55
CA TYR A 195 -20.29 -7.12 9.19
C TYR A 195 -19.19 -6.80 8.18
N VAL A 196 -18.39 -5.76 8.40
CA VAL A 196 -17.20 -5.45 7.58
C VAL A 196 -16.19 -6.59 7.71
N PHE A 197 -15.99 -7.09 8.93
CA PHE A 197 -15.05 -8.21 9.17
C PHE A 197 -15.62 -9.55 8.72
N VAL A 198 -16.94 -9.76 8.85
CA VAL A 198 -17.64 -10.93 8.30
C VAL A 198 -17.51 -10.97 6.78
N ALA A 199 -17.74 -9.86 6.08
CA ALA A 199 -17.56 -9.77 4.64
C ALA A 199 -16.12 -10.08 4.22
N ASN A 200 -15.15 -9.58 4.97
CA ASN A 200 -13.73 -9.81 4.68
C ASN A 200 -13.35 -11.29 4.86
N ILE A 201 -13.73 -11.92 5.99
CA ILE A 201 -13.42 -13.35 6.22
C ILE A 201 -14.08 -14.26 5.16
N MET A 202 -15.33 -13.97 4.78
CA MET A 202 -16.03 -14.74 3.72
C MET A 202 -15.32 -14.59 2.37
N ALA A 203 -14.98 -13.37 1.97
CA ALA A 203 -14.27 -13.10 0.71
C ALA A 203 -12.90 -13.79 0.68
N THR A 204 -12.13 -13.71 1.78
CA THR A 204 -10.82 -14.36 1.91
C THR A 204 -10.93 -15.88 1.90
N ALA A 205 -11.96 -16.45 2.56
CA ALA A 205 -12.20 -17.90 2.56
C ALA A 205 -12.52 -18.41 1.14
N ILE A 206 -13.41 -17.73 0.42
CA ILE A 206 -13.75 -18.09 -0.96
C ILE A 206 -12.51 -17.98 -1.87
N GLN A 207 -11.72 -16.88 -1.76
CA GLN A 207 -10.48 -16.75 -2.51
C GLN A 207 -9.50 -17.89 -2.22
N THR A 208 -9.33 -18.28 -0.95
CA THR A 208 -8.43 -19.34 -0.52
C THR A 208 -8.92 -20.71 -1.06
N LEU A 209 -10.22 -20.95 -1.06
CA LEU A 209 -10.81 -22.15 -1.69
C LEU A 209 -10.56 -22.18 -3.22
N CYS A 210 -10.69 -21.05 -3.89
CA CYS A 210 -10.38 -20.93 -5.32
C CYS A 210 -8.87 -21.13 -5.64
N LEU A 211 -7.98 -21.01 -4.65
CA LEU A 211 -6.56 -21.33 -4.78
C LEU A 211 -6.24 -22.83 -4.63
N LEU A 212 -7.19 -23.65 -4.18
CA LEU A 212 -6.98 -25.11 -4.00
C LEU A 212 -6.38 -25.80 -5.24
N PRO A 213 -6.78 -25.51 -6.49
CA PRO A 213 -6.15 -26.13 -7.66
C PRO A 213 -4.65 -25.84 -7.73
N ALA A 214 -4.21 -24.62 -7.44
CA ALA A 214 -2.79 -24.25 -7.43
C ALA A 214 -2.03 -24.91 -6.26
N ILE A 215 -2.69 -25.04 -5.11
CA ILE A 215 -2.14 -25.76 -3.94
C ILE A 215 -1.95 -27.23 -4.27
N LEU A 216 -2.97 -27.89 -4.81
CA LEU A 216 -2.94 -29.32 -5.14
C LEU A 216 -2.00 -29.64 -6.32
N GLU A 217 -1.86 -28.74 -7.29
CA GLU A 217 -0.92 -28.89 -8.40
C GLU A 217 0.50 -29.06 -7.88
N GLY A 218 0.86 -28.28 -6.87
CA GLY A 218 2.15 -28.38 -6.19
C GLY A 218 2.43 -29.78 -5.62
N PHE A 219 1.43 -30.50 -5.16
CA PHE A 219 1.59 -31.86 -4.67
C PHE A 219 1.49 -32.91 -5.78
N ARG A 220 0.70 -32.67 -6.85
CA ARG A 220 0.45 -33.63 -7.95
C ARG A 220 1.63 -33.78 -8.92
N GLU A 221 2.38 -32.73 -9.22
CA GLU A 221 3.55 -32.81 -10.13
C GLU A 221 4.60 -33.83 -9.63
N LYS A 222 4.63 -34.12 -8.33
CA LYS A 222 5.50 -35.13 -7.73
C LYS A 222 5.22 -36.56 -8.22
N TYR A 223 3.95 -36.87 -8.54
CA TYR A 223 3.54 -38.23 -8.94
C TYR A 223 3.72 -38.52 -10.43
N LYS A 224 4.10 -37.54 -11.24
CA LYS A 224 4.26 -37.67 -12.70
C LYS A 224 5.68 -38.01 -13.16
N LEU A 225 6.67 -38.03 -12.28
CA LEU A 225 8.08 -38.34 -12.60
C LEU A 225 8.49 -39.68 -11.99
N PRO A 226 8.37 -40.82 -12.72
CA PRO A 226 8.64 -42.14 -12.19
C PRO A 226 10.14 -42.43 -11.92
N THR A 227 11.06 -41.54 -12.31
CA THR A 227 12.50 -41.78 -12.30
C THR A 227 13.27 -41.17 -11.11
N LEU A 228 12.62 -40.40 -10.25
CA LEU A 228 13.28 -39.83 -9.08
C LEU A 228 12.83 -40.55 -7.80
N LYS A 229 13.80 -40.91 -6.95
CA LYS A 229 13.55 -41.43 -5.58
C LYS A 229 12.44 -40.60 -4.90
N PRO A 230 11.60 -41.20 -4.05
CA PRO A 230 10.52 -40.48 -3.36
C PRO A 230 11.14 -39.34 -2.55
N GLN A 231 11.21 -38.17 -3.12
CA GLN A 231 11.68 -36.96 -2.42
C GLN A 231 10.60 -36.56 -1.42
N SER A 232 11.04 -36.27 -0.21
CA SER A 232 10.14 -35.81 0.85
C SER A 232 9.40 -34.56 0.42
N VAL A 233 8.10 -34.50 0.75
CA VAL A 233 7.24 -33.31 0.52
C VAL A 233 7.80 -32.09 1.26
N PHE A 234 8.56 -32.30 2.30
CA PHE A 234 9.12 -31.28 3.18
C PHE A 234 10.61 -31.54 3.44
N SER A 235 11.42 -30.50 3.37
CA SER A 235 12.85 -30.55 3.69
C SER A 235 13.18 -29.53 4.77
N GLY A 236 13.44 -30.01 6.00
CA GLY A 236 13.86 -29.16 7.12
C GLY A 236 15.20 -28.46 6.88
N ARG A 237 16.12 -29.10 6.12
CA ARG A 237 17.39 -28.48 5.70
C ARG A 237 17.12 -27.26 4.82
N LEU A 238 16.25 -27.42 3.81
CA LEU A 238 15.88 -26.36 2.89
C LEU A 238 15.16 -25.23 3.61
N LEU A 239 14.21 -25.56 4.51
CA LEU A 239 13.50 -24.56 5.32
C LEU A 239 14.50 -23.72 6.14
N ARG A 240 15.47 -24.34 6.80
CA ARG A 240 16.49 -23.60 7.56
C ARG A 240 17.30 -22.64 6.67
N GLN A 241 17.66 -23.05 5.46
CA GLN A 241 18.37 -22.19 4.52
C GLN A 241 17.49 -21.02 4.06
N MET A 242 16.22 -21.28 3.75
CA MET A 242 15.26 -20.26 3.36
C MET A 242 15.00 -19.27 4.50
N LEU A 243 14.80 -19.73 5.72
CA LEU A 243 14.62 -18.88 6.90
C LEU A 243 15.85 -18.00 7.16
N ARG A 244 17.05 -18.56 7.09
CA ARG A 244 18.30 -17.79 7.26
C ARG A 244 18.42 -16.64 6.25
N TYR A 245 17.89 -16.83 5.04
CA TYR A 245 17.84 -15.80 4.02
C TYR A 245 16.69 -14.81 4.24
N SER A 246 15.50 -15.30 4.62
CA SER A 246 14.27 -14.50 4.70
C SER A 246 14.17 -13.67 5.98
N LEU A 247 14.72 -14.13 7.11
CA LEU A 247 14.62 -13.41 8.39
C LEU A 247 15.23 -12.00 8.36
N PRO A 248 16.40 -11.74 7.75
CA PRO A 248 16.88 -10.36 7.59
C PRO A 248 15.93 -9.49 6.74
N LEU A 249 15.28 -10.08 5.71
CA LEU A 249 14.30 -9.38 4.88
C LEU A 249 13.00 -9.10 5.65
N LEU A 250 12.65 -9.94 6.63
CA LEU A 250 11.52 -9.70 7.53
C LEU A 250 11.70 -8.39 8.29
N VAL A 251 12.88 -8.17 8.90
CA VAL A 251 13.15 -6.92 9.65
C VAL A 251 12.95 -5.70 8.77
N LEU A 252 13.47 -5.74 7.54
CA LEU A 252 13.27 -4.68 6.56
C LEU A 252 11.78 -4.48 6.21
N GLY A 253 11.06 -5.58 5.99
CA GLY A 253 9.63 -5.56 5.69
C GLY A 253 8.80 -5.00 6.84
N VAL A 254 9.07 -5.43 8.08
CA VAL A 254 8.38 -4.95 9.28
C VAL A 254 8.62 -3.46 9.48
N CYS A 255 9.87 -2.98 9.45
CA CYS A 255 10.15 -1.55 9.55
C CYS A 255 9.49 -0.75 8.40
N GLY A 256 9.46 -1.30 7.20
CA GLY A 256 8.82 -0.68 6.05
C GLY A 256 7.30 -0.53 6.21
N ILE A 257 6.59 -1.55 6.70
CA ILE A 257 5.15 -1.47 6.94
C ILE A 257 4.83 -0.63 8.18
N MET A 258 5.65 -0.68 9.23
CA MET A 258 5.51 0.18 10.40
C MET A 258 5.54 1.67 10.01
N ASN A 259 6.44 2.10 9.14
CA ASN A 259 6.45 3.48 8.65
C ASN A 259 5.15 3.90 7.93
N GLN A 260 4.34 2.94 7.49
CA GLN A 260 3.07 3.19 6.80
C GLN A 260 1.85 3.07 7.71
N THR A 261 1.96 2.40 8.85
CA THR A 261 0.80 2.02 9.67
C THR A 261 0.91 2.41 11.13
N LEU A 262 2.12 2.73 11.60
CA LEU A 262 2.40 2.99 13.01
C LEU A 262 1.62 4.19 13.56
N ASP A 263 1.35 5.17 12.72
CA ASP A 263 0.51 6.34 13.00
C ASP A 263 -0.92 5.96 13.44
N ARG A 264 -1.48 4.90 12.88
CA ARG A 264 -2.82 4.39 13.20
C ARG A 264 -2.79 3.34 14.29
N ILE A 265 -1.71 2.58 14.38
CA ILE A 265 -1.52 1.57 15.43
C ILE A 265 -1.32 2.22 16.80
N LEU A 266 -0.44 3.24 16.86
CA LEU A 266 -0.06 3.88 18.12
C LEU A 266 -1.06 4.92 18.62
N PHE A 267 -1.89 5.46 17.74
CA PHE A 267 -2.80 6.54 18.09
C PHE A 267 -3.65 6.27 19.35
N PRO A 268 -4.36 5.11 19.45
CA PRO A 268 -5.18 4.82 20.63
C PRO A 268 -4.38 4.65 21.93
N PHE A 269 -3.09 4.33 21.84
CA PHE A 269 -2.23 4.17 23.02
C PHE A 269 -1.69 5.50 23.55
N PHE A 270 -1.54 6.51 22.68
CA PHE A 270 -0.99 7.81 23.07
C PHE A 270 -2.08 8.87 23.28
N TYR A 271 -3.23 8.70 22.68
CA TYR A 271 -4.34 9.65 22.84
C TYR A 271 -5.15 9.31 24.09
N ALA A 272 -5.11 10.20 25.07
CA ALA A 272 -5.75 9.97 26.38
C ALA A 272 -7.27 10.30 26.42
N GLY A 273 -7.85 10.83 25.33
CA GLY A 273 -9.26 11.18 25.26
C GLY A 273 -10.16 9.96 25.12
N ALA A 274 -11.36 10.02 25.70
CA ALA A 274 -12.36 8.96 25.59
C ALA A 274 -12.88 8.76 24.15
N ASP A 275 -12.65 9.74 23.28
CA ASP A 275 -13.06 9.77 21.87
C ASP A 275 -11.95 9.26 20.90
N ALA A 276 -10.95 8.53 21.40
CA ALA A 276 -9.80 8.07 20.61
C ALA A 276 -10.21 7.34 19.32
N GLN A 277 -11.24 6.48 19.36
CA GLN A 277 -11.71 5.76 18.18
C GLN A 277 -12.41 6.70 17.18
N THR A 278 -13.16 7.69 17.65
CA THR A 278 -13.79 8.72 16.82
C THR A 278 -12.74 9.55 16.10
N GLN A 279 -11.72 10.03 16.82
CA GLN A 279 -10.61 10.78 16.25
C GLN A 279 -9.84 9.96 15.21
N LEU A 280 -9.61 8.68 15.48
CA LEU A 280 -8.98 7.77 14.54
C LEU A 280 -9.84 7.49 13.30
N GLY A 281 -11.16 7.44 13.47
CA GLY A 281 -12.11 7.30 12.36
C GLY A 281 -12.05 8.50 11.42
N ILE A 282 -12.08 9.72 11.97
CA ILE A 282 -11.93 10.97 11.22
C ILE A 282 -10.60 10.99 10.48
N TYR A 283 -9.51 10.64 11.18
CA TYR A 283 -8.18 10.51 10.58
C TYR A 283 -8.16 9.54 9.42
N GLY A 284 -8.67 8.32 9.64
CA GLY A 284 -8.70 7.24 8.64
C GLY A 284 -9.48 7.62 7.39
N ALA A 285 -10.66 8.25 7.54
CA ALA A 285 -11.48 8.69 6.41
C ALA A 285 -10.77 9.76 5.57
N CYS A 286 -10.22 10.79 6.21
CA CYS A 286 -9.52 11.87 5.52
C CYS A 286 -8.19 11.42 4.91
N PHE A 287 -7.47 10.49 5.59
CA PHE A 287 -6.29 9.85 5.05
C PHE A 287 -6.57 9.12 3.73
N LYS A 288 -7.73 8.46 3.64
CA LYS A 288 -8.17 7.77 2.42
C LYS A 288 -8.48 8.73 1.27
N VAL A 289 -8.94 9.95 1.52
CA VAL A 289 -9.10 10.97 0.47
C VAL A 289 -7.76 11.25 -0.22
N ALA A 290 -6.68 11.39 0.55
CA ALA A 290 -5.33 11.62 0.01
C ALA A 290 -4.71 10.38 -0.69
N MET A 291 -5.30 9.20 -0.55
CA MET A 291 -4.74 7.93 -1.05
C MET A 291 -4.59 7.88 -2.59
N VAL A 292 -5.28 8.74 -3.32
CA VAL A 292 -5.13 8.90 -4.78
C VAL A 292 -3.66 9.17 -5.15
N MET A 293 -2.94 9.98 -4.37
CA MET A 293 -1.51 10.23 -4.56
C MET A 293 -0.68 8.94 -4.38
N MET A 294 -1.03 8.10 -3.40
CA MET A 294 -0.36 6.81 -3.21
C MET A 294 -0.57 5.89 -4.41
N MET A 295 -1.79 5.87 -4.99
CA MET A 295 -2.09 5.06 -6.19
C MET A 295 -1.26 5.51 -7.38
N PHE A 296 -1.12 6.83 -7.58
CA PHE A 296 -0.21 7.39 -8.60
C PHE A 296 1.23 6.97 -8.37
N THR A 297 1.74 7.11 -7.14
CA THR A 297 3.10 6.70 -6.77
C THR A 297 3.34 5.22 -7.08
N GLN A 298 2.37 4.34 -6.80
CA GLN A 298 2.48 2.93 -7.10
C GLN A 298 2.42 2.63 -8.60
N ALA A 299 1.53 3.30 -9.34
CA ALA A 299 1.46 3.17 -10.80
C ALA A 299 2.80 3.57 -11.45
N PHE A 300 3.36 4.70 -11.01
CA PHE A 300 4.68 5.15 -11.45
C PHE A 300 5.77 4.12 -11.12
N ARG A 301 5.77 3.58 -9.91
CA ARG A 301 6.73 2.57 -9.47
C ARG A 301 6.66 1.31 -10.32
N TYR A 302 5.48 0.77 -10.60
CA TYR A 302 5.33 -0.41 -11.45
C TYR A 302 5.84 -0.20 -12.87
N ALA A 303 5.69 0.99 -13.43
CA ALA A 303 6.23 1.32 -14.74
C ALA A 303 7.75 1.55 -14.72
N TYR A 304 8.27 2.14 -13.65
CA TYR A 304 9.65 2.61 -13.56
C TYR A 304 10.64 1.55 -13.08
N GLU A 305 10.28 0.67 -12.12
CA GLU A 305 11.19 -0.36 -11.60
C GLU A 305 11.78 -1.27 -12.68
N PRO A 306 10.99 -1.85 -13.62
CA PRO A 306 11.55 -2.68 -14.69
C PRO A 306 12.52 -1.93 -15.61
N PHE A 307 12.22 -0.64 -15.86
CA PHE A 307 13.09 0.22 -16.69
C PHE A 307 14.46 0.44 -16.04
N VAL A 308 14.49 0.70 -14.73
CA VAL A 308 15.74 0.91 -13.98
C VAL A 308 16.63 -0.32 -14.04
N PHE A 309 16.06 -1.50 -13.73
CA PHE A 309 16.86 -2.74 -13.70
C PHE A 309 17.30 -3.21 -15.10
N ALA A 310 16.52 -2.93 -16.15
CA ALA A 310 16.87 -3.31 -17.52
C ALA A 310 18.04 -2.48 -18.09
N LYS A 311 18.18 -1.22 -17.70
CA LYS A 311 19.18 -0.27 -18.24
C LYS A 311 20.39 -0.04 -17.33
N HIS A 312 20.53 -0.75 -16.23
CA HIS A 312 21.59 -0.52 -15.23
C HIS A 312 23.02 -0.50 -15.78
N LYS A 313 23.30 -1.16 -16.90
CA LYS A 313 24.65 -1.24 -17.49
C LYS A 313 25.02 -0.09 -18.43
N ASP A 314 24.08 0.78 -18.80
CA ASP A 314 24.31 1.88 -19.74
C ASP A 314 24.61 3.19 -19.01
N ARG A 315 25.64 3.95 -19.45
CA ARG A 315 25.96 5.28 -18.89
C ARG A 315 24.81 6.29 -19.04
N THR A 316 23.96 6.16 -20.06
CA THR A 316 22.76 7.00 -20.27
C THR A 316 21.62 6.72 -19.29
N SER A 317 21.72 5.65 -18.50
CA SER A 317 20.69 5.29 -17.51
C SER A 317 20.59 6.27 -16.35
N VAL A 318 21.70 6.88 -15.94
CA VAL A 318 21.77 7.78 -14.79
C VAL A 318 21.01 9.08 -15.05
N GLU A 319 21.09 9.62 -16.26
CA GLU A 319 20.30 10.80 -16.68
C GLU A 319 18.79 10.47 -16.73
N ALA A 320 18.46 9.27 -17.23
CA ALA A 320 17.07 8.82 -17.25
C ALA A 320 16.47 8.68 -15.83
N TYR A 321 17.28 8.32 -14.83
CA TYR A 321 16.83 8.28 -13.42
C TYR A 321 16.56 9.69 -12.89
N ALA A 322 17.41 10.66 -13.24
CA ALA A 322 17.22 12.07 -12.85
C ALA A 322 15.96 12.66 -13.50
N ASP A 323 15.74 12.40 -14.78
CA ASP A 323 14.54 12.86 -15.50
C ASP A 323 13.28 12.22 -14.94
N ALA A 324 13.27 10.91 -14.67
CA ALA A 324 12.14 10.23 -14.07
C ALA A 324 11.76 10.81 -12.70
N MET A 325 12.74 11.11 -11.85
CA MET A 325 12.51 11.77 -10.56
C MET A 325 11.88 13.15 -10.74
N LYS A 326 12.41 13.96 -11.67
CA LYS A 326 11.91 15.31 -11.97
C LYS A 326 10.43 15.24 -12.40
N TYR A 327 10.09 14.39 -13.37
CA TYR A 327 8.71 14.26 -13.84
C TYR A 327 7.79 13.65 -12.79
N TYR A 328 8.26 12.71 -11.99
CA TYR A 328 7.51 12.19 -10.85
C TYR A 328 7.07 13.34 -9.91
N ILE A 329 8.00 14.23 -9.55
CA ILE A 329 7.74 15.36 -8.66
C ILE A 329 6.76 16.35 -9.31
N ILE A 330 6.96 16.70 -10.59
CA ILE A 330 6.08 17.62 -11.32
C ILE A 330 4.64 17.08 -11.35
N PHE A 331 4.44 15.82 -11.73
CA PHE A 331 3.09 15.23 -11.77
C PHE A 331 2.49 15.03 -10.37
N SER A 332 3.31 14.73 -9.35
CA SER A 332 2.85 14.68 -7.96
C SER A 332 2.34 16.04 -7.49
N TYR A 333 2.99 17.13 -7.90
CA TYR A 333 2.52 18.48 -7.60
C TYR A 333 1.24 18.87 -8.34
N MET A 334 1.06 18.38 -9.58
CA MET A 334 -0.24 18.55 -10.26
C MET A 334 -1.37 17.87 -9.49
N ILE A 335 -1.16 16.65 -9.00
CA ILE A 335 -2.14 15.92 -8.20
C ILE A 335 -2.39 16.64 -6.88
N LEU A 336 -1.33 17.10 -6.20
CA LEU A 336 -1.45 17.85 -4.94
C LEU A 336 -2.30 19.10 -5.11
N LEU A 337 -2.00 19.94 -6.11
CA LEU A 337 -2.78 21.15 -6.40
C LEU A 337 -4.22 20.81 -6.78
N GLY A 338 -4.42 19.83 -7.66
CA GLY A 338 -5.75 19.37 -8.04
C GLY A 338 -6.55 18.92 -6.82
N MET A 339 -5.98 18.09 -5.95
CA MET A 339 -6.69 17.61 -4.76
C MET A 339 -7.00 18.72 -3.75
N ILE A 340 -6.10 19.70 -3.56
CA ILE A 340 -6.34 20.80 -2.61
C ILE A 340 -7.36 21.77 -3.18
N PHE A 341 -7.24 22.18 -4.44
CA PHE A 341 -8.14 23.16 -5.05
C PHE A 341 -9.57 22.64 -5.27
N TYR A 342 -9.73 21.33 -5.43
CA TYR A 342 -11.04 20.68 -5.55
C TYR A 342 -11.44 19.92 -4.29
N LEU A 343 -10.83 20.23 -3.13
CA LEU A 343 -11.13 19.54 -1.87
C LEU A 343 -12.60 19.71 -1.45
N ASP A 344 -13.20 20.87 -1.74
CA ASP A 344 -14.62 21.14 -1.51
C ASP A 344 -15.56 20.25 -2.36
N LEU A 345 -15.08 19.70 -3.48
CA LEU A 345 -15.77 18.68 -4.26
C LEU A 345 -15.45 17.27 -3.74
N LEU A 346 -14.18 17.02 -3.44
CA LEU A 346 -13.71 15.69 -3.00
C LEU A 346 -14.22 15.34 -1.59
N LYS A 347 -14.61 16.32 -0.78
CA LYS A 347 -15.16 16.06 0.56
C LYS A 347 -16.42 15.17 0.53
N PHE A 348 -17.19 15.18 -0.56
CA PHE A 348 -18.37 14.34 -0.73
C PHE A 348 -18.05 12.83 -0.90
N ILE A 349 -16.77 12.46 -1.05
CA ILE A 349 -16.33 11.07 -1.00
C ILE A 349 -16.54 10.49 0.41
N ILE A 350 -16.52 11.32 1.44
CA ILE A 350 -16.74 10.93 2.83
C ILE A 350 -17.95 11.67 3.41
N ALA A 351 -18.60 11.06 4.42
CA ALA A 351 -19.77 11.66 5.04
C ALA A 351 -19.45 13.01 5.71
N PRO A 352 -20.43 13.93 5.80
CA PRO A 352 -20.24 15.26 6.38
C PRO A 352 -19.66 15.26 7.80
N SER A 353 -19.99 14.25 8.60
CA SER A 353 -19.47 14.08 9.95
C SER A 353 -17.94 14.00 10.03
N TYR A 354 -17.26 13.61 8.95
CA TYR A 354 -15.80 13.47 8.89
C TYR A 354 -15.08 14.72 8.33
N TRP A 355 -15.81 15.75 7.86
CA TRP A 355 -15.22 16.89 7.17
C TRP A 355 -14.26 17.74 8.00
N GLU A 356 -14.44 17.75 9.33
CA GLU A 356 -13.51 18.44 10.22
C GLU A 356 -12.05 17.96 10.10
N GLY A 357 -11.86 16.70 9.69
CA GLY A 357 -10.56 16.10 9.48
C GLY A 357 -9.91 16.43 8.13
N LEU A 358 -10.61 17.07 7.18
CA LEU A 358 -10.07 17.39 5.86
C LEU A 358 -8.82 18.29 5.90
N LYS A 359 -8.62 19.01 7.00
CA LYS A 359 -7.41 19.80 7.28
C LYS A 359 -6.10 18.99 7.22
N ILE A 360 -6.17 17.65 7.40
CA ILE A 360 -4.98 16.80 7.30
C ILE A 360 -4.65 16.39 5.87
N VAL A 361 -5.60 16.50 4.92
CA VAL A 361 -5.41 16.03 3.53
C VAL A 361 -4.17 16.65 2.88
N PRO A 362 -3.93 17.99 2.98
CA PRO A 362 -2.71 18.58 2.45
C PRO A 362 -1.43 17.98 3.07
N ILE A 363 -1.44 17.71 4.39
CA ILE A 363 -0.31 17.14 5.12
C ILE A 363 -0.01 15.72 4.61
N VAL A 364 -1.04 14.90 4.48
CA VAL A 364 -0.91 13.51 3.99
C VAL A 364 -0.47 13.46 2.51
N LEU A 365 -0.90 14.41 1.69
CA LEU A 365 -0.44 14.52 0.30
C LEU A 365 1.08 14.75 0.24
N TRP A 366 1.62 15.63 1.07
CA TRP A 366 3.07 15.83 1.20
C TRP A 366 3.77 14.56 1.69
N THR A 367 3.17 13.83 2.63
CA THR A 367 3.70 12.52 3.07
C THR A 367 3.90 11.57 1.90
N TYR A 368 2.90 11.43 1.04
CA TYR A 368 2.99 10.55 -0.13
C TYR A 368 3.98 11.03 -1.19
N ILE A 369 4.15 12.34 -1.36
CA ILE A 369 5.19 12.91 -2.25
C ILE A 369 6.58 12.54 -1.73
N PHE A 370 6.86 12.79 -0.45
CA PHE A 370 8.15 12.44 0.16
C PHE A 370 8.42 10.94 0.14
N GLN A 371 7.39 10.13 0.40
CA GLN A 371 7.47 8.67 0.28
C GLN A 371 7.85 8.25 -1.14
N GLY A 372 7.23 8.81 -2.16
CA GLY A 372 7.51 8.46 -3.54
C GLY A 372 8.88 8.95 -4.01
N VAL A 373 9.33 10.12 -3.58
CA VAL A 373 10.71 10.59 -3.81
C VAL A 373 11.71 9.65 -3.12
N TYR A 374 11.44 9.23 -1.87
CA TYR A 374 12.25 8.25 -1.17
C TYR A 374 12.32 6.91 -1.92
N PHE A 375 11.22 6.42 -2.50
CA PHE A 375 11.24 5.22 -3.33
C PHE A 375 12.13 5.36 -4.56
N ASN A 376 12.08 6.51 -5.24
CA ASN A 376 12.99 6.78 -6.36
C ASN A 376 14.45 6.84 -5.91
N LEU A 377 14.72 7.50 -4.78
CA LEU A 377 16.06 7.52 -4.20
C LEU A 377 16.54 6.12 -3.78
N SER A 378 15.65 5.20 -3.44
CA SER A 378 16.02 3.84 -2.99
C SER A 378 16.82 3.03 -4.01
N PHE A 379 16.81 3.42 -5.28
CA PHE A 379 17.56 2.70 -6.33
C PHE A 379 19.06 2.75 -6.13
N TRP A 380 19.64 3.79 -5.53
CA TRP A 380 21.08 3.83 -5.31
C TRP A 380 21.59 2.64 -4.49
N TYR A 381 20.94 2.31 -3.37
CA TYR A 381 21.38 1.18 -2.54
C TYR A 381 20.98 -0.19 -3.10
N LYS A 382 19.92 -0.25 -3.92
CA LYS A 382 19.54 -1.47 -4.65
C LYS A 382 20.52 -1.80 -5.79
N LEU A 383 20.98 -0.77 -6.52
CA LEU A 383 21.90 -0.91 -7.65
C LEU A 383 23.35 -1.09 -7.20
N THR A 384 23.72 -0.67 -5.99
CA THR A 384 25.08 -0.84 -5.43
C THR A 384 25.18 -2.00 -4.44
N ASP A 385 24.17 -2.89 -4.38
CA ASP A 385 24.07 -4.03 -3.45
C ASP A 385 24.19 -3.66 -1.96
N LYS A 386 23.90 -2.40 -1.61
CA LYS A 386 23.94 -1.87 -0.23
C LYS A 386 22.54 -1.81 0.41
N THR A 387 21.74 -2.85 0.22
CA THR A 387 20.32 -2.91 0.62
C THR A 387 20.09 -2.74 2.13
N GLN A 388 21.11 -2.96 2.96
CA GLN A 388 21.08 -2.70 4.40
C GLN A 388 20.75 -1.23 4.75
N TRP A 389 21.06 -0.25 3.87
CA TRP A 389 20.68 1.14 4.07
C TRP A 389 19.17 1.33 4.06
N GLY A 390 18.44 0.52 3.27
CA GLY A 390 16.97 0.52 3.32
C GLY A 390 16.43 0.14 4.71
N ALA A 391 17.08 -0.83 5.40
CA ALA A 391 16.72 -1.20 6.76
C ALA A 391 17.02 -0.08 7.76
N TYR A 392 18.21 0.54 7.67
CA TYR A 392 18.58 1.66 8.55
C TYR A 392 17.63 2.85 8.39
N PHE A 393 17.31 3.26 7.18
CA PHE A 393 16.35 4.35 6.94
C PHE A 393 14.96 4.01 7.47
N SER A 394 14.48 2.78 7.24
CA SER A 394 13.19 2.35 7.76
C SER A 394 13.16 2.34 9.28
N LEU A 395 14.23 1.90 9.95
CA LEU A 395 14.33 1.92 11.41
C LEU A 395 14.35 3.34 11.96
N ILE A 396 15.12 4.24 11.34
CA ILE A 396 15.14 5.67 11.71
C ILE A 396 13.73 6.25 11.59
N GLY A 397 13.01 5.91 10.50
CA GLY A 397 11.63 6.36 10.31
C GLY A 397 10.69 5.90 11.42
N VAL A 398 10.79 4.62 11.84
CA VAL A 398 10.00 4.07 12.95
C VAL A 398 10.28 4.84 14.25
N VAL A 399 11.54 5.08 14.58
CA VAL A 399 11.94 5.83 15.79
C VAL A 399 11.40 7.27 15.77
N ILE A 400 11.49 7.96 14.62
CA ILE A 400 10.96 9.31 14.45
C ILE A 400 9.43 9.31 14.63
N THR A 401 8.73 8.41 13.96
CA THR A 401 7.26 8.34 14.05
C THR A 401 6.83 8.04 15.47
N PHE A 402 7.44 7.06 16.13
CA PHE A 402 7.14 6.72 17.53
C PHE A 402 7.37 7.92 18.46
N GLY A 403 8.54 8.55 18.38
CA GLY A 403 8.90 9.69 19.26
C GLY A 403 7.97 10.88 19.05
N LEU A 404 7.69 11.26 17.80
CA LEU A 404 6.79 12.38 17.50
C LEU A 404 5.35 12.08 17.94
N GLN A 405 4.88 10.87 17.75
CA GLN A 405 3.54 10.48 18.20
C GLN A 405 3.43 10.52 19.73
N ALA A 406 4.40 9.95 20.45
CA ALA A 406 4.40 9.96 21.91
C ALA A 406 4.35 11.39 22.51
N ILE A 407 5.01 12.36 21.84
CA ILE A 407 5.07 13.75 22.32
C ILE A 407 3.83 14.56 21.90
N PHE A 408 3.38 14.42 20.65
CA PHE A 408 2.42 15.34 20.06
C PHE A 408 0.98 14.81 19.99
N VAL A 409 0.77 13.49 19.88
CA VAL A 409 -0.61 12.93 19.85
C VAL A 409 -1.41 13.30 21.11
N PRO A 410 -0.85 13.25 22.33
CA PRO A 410 -1.58 13.68 23.52
C PRO A 410 -2.03 15.16 23.50
N ARG A 411 -1.35 16.00 22.70
CA ARG A 411 -1.57 17.46 22.67
C ARG A 411 -2.48 17.92 21.54
N ILE A 412 -2.28 17.39 20.34
CA ILE A 412 -2.95 17.86 19.10
C ILE A 412 -3.66 16.74 18.33
N GLY A 413 -3.86 15.57 18.97
CA GLY A 413 -4.66 14.48 18.43
C GLY A 413 -4.17 13.96 17.06
N TYR A 414 -5.10 13.61 16.18
CA TYR A 414 -4.81 12.99 14.88
C TYR A 414 -3.99 13.84 13.91
N VAL A 415 -3.96 15.18 14.11
CA VAL A 415 -3.09 16.05 13.30
C VAL A 415 -1.62 15.71 13.53
N ALA A 416 -1.26 15.35 14.78
CA ALA A 416 0.09 14.87 15.10
C ALA A 416 0.44 13.59 14.33
N SER A 417 -0.51 12.68 14.15
CA SER A 417 -0.28 11.44 13.39
C SER A 417 0.05 11.72 11.93
N ALA A 418 -0.71 12.62 11.28
CA ALA A 418 -0.40 13.07 9.92
C ALA A 418 0.97 13.75 9.82
N ALA A 419 1.26 14.68 10.74
CA ALA A 419 2.53 15.41 10.77
C ALA A 419 3.74 14.49 11.04
N SER A 420 3.59 13.53 11.96
CA SER A 420 4.65 12.55 12.28
C SER A 420 5.06 11.74 11.06
N SER A 421 4.09 11.25 10.29
CA SER A 421 4.35 10.51 9.04
C SER A 421 5.03 11.39 7.99
N THR A 422 4.62 12.66 7.88
CA THR A 422 5.24 13.63 6.95
C THR A 422 6.70 13.88 7.32
N VAL A 423 6.98 14.15 8.58
CA VAL A 423 8.35 14.38 9.07
C VAL A 423 9.21 13.13 8.90
N CYS A 424 8.66 11.95 9.20
CA CYS A 424 9.33 10.67 8.99
C CYS A 424 9.82 10.54 7.54
N TYR A 425 8.90 10.63 6.56
CA TYR A 425 9.27 10.46 5.16
C TYR A 425 10.15 11.60 4.63
N LEU A 426 10.00 12.83 5.11
CA LEU A 426 10.89 13.92 4.80
C LEU A 426 12.32 13.62 5.26
N VAL A 427 12.50 13.19 6.51
CA VAL A 427 13.84 12.91 7.08
C VAL A 427 14.50 11.74 6.37
N ILE A 428 13.80 10.61 6.19
CA ILE A 428 14.40 9.44 5.51
C ILE A 428 14.70 9.74 4.04
N MET A 429 13.89 10.55 3.37
CA MET A 429 14.14 11.04 2.01
C MET A 429 15.43 11.86 1.95
N LEU A 430 15.59 12.85 2.85
CA LEU A 430 16.79 13.68 2.91
C LEU A 430 18.04 12.85 3.24
N LEU A 431 17.96 11.97 4.22
CA LEU A 431 19.04 11.05 4.56
C LEU A 431 19.45 10.18 3.37
N SER A 432 18.45 9.59 2.68
CA SER A 432 18.70 8.77 1.49
C SER A 432 19.36 9.58 0.38
N TYR A 433 18.99 10.83 0.18
CA TYR A 433 19.63 11.72 -0.80
C TYR A 433 21.09 12.03 -0.44
N PHE A 434 21.34 12.53 0.78
CA PHE A 434 22.69 12.94 1.17
C PHE A 434 23.66 11.76 1.26
N ILE A 435 23.22 10.62 1.76
CA ILE A 435 24.06 9.42 1.85
C ILE A 435 24.23 8.80 0.47
N GLY A 436 23.14 8.72 -0.32
CA GLY A 436 23.15 8.14 -1.65
C GLY A 436 24.10 8.85 -2.61
N ARG A 437 24.19 10.19 -2.53
CA ARG A 437 25.10 10.99 -3.33
C ARG A 437 26.58 10.61 -3.17
N LYS A 438 26.96 10.03 -2.01
CA LYS A 438 28.32 9.53 -1.76
C LYS A 438 28.61 8.18 -2.43
N HIS A 439 27.58 7.44 -2.81
CA HIS A 439 27.72 6.09 -3.35
C HIS A 439 27.38 5.99 -4.85
N LEU A 440 26.37 6.71 -5.29
CA LEU A 440 25.95 6.80 -6.68
C LEU A 440 25.54 8.23 -6.99
N THR A 441 26.34 8.92 -7.77
CA THR A 441 26.07 10.31 -8.16
C THR A 441 25.09 10.32 -9.32
N ILE A 442 23.82 10.59 -9.03
CA ILE A 442 22.77 10.83 -10.02
C ILE A 442 22.60 12.33 -10.17
N PRO A 443 22.68 12.89 -11.41
CA PRO A 443 22.61 14.33 -11.64
C PRO A 443 21.16 14.83 -11.60
N TYR A 444 20.53 14.82 -10.41
CA TYR A 444 19.20 15.36 -10.23
C TYR A 444 19.14 16.86 -10.52
N ASP A 445 18.17 17.27 -11.33
CA ASP A 445 17.94 18.68 -11.64
C ASP A 445 17.27 19.42 -10.46
N LEU A 446 18.06 19.63 -9.40
CA LEU A 446 17.57 20.29 -8.18
C LEU A 446 17.09 21.72 -8.44
N ARG A 447 17.64 22.40 -9.46
CA ARG A 447 17.21 23.75 -9.82
C ARG A 447 15.76 23.72 -10.33
N ARG A 448 15.44 22.83 -11.23
CA ARG A 448 14.07 22.67 -11.76
C ARG A 448 13.11 22.18 -10.67
N ILE A 449 13.51 21.18 -9.88
CA ILE A 449 12.72 20.71 -8.74
C ILE A 449 12.45 21.85 -7.77
N GLY A 450 13.45 22.67 -7.45
CA GLY A 450 13.30 23.85 -6.57
C GLY A 450 12.33 24.89 -7.14
N ILE A 451 12.39 25.18 -8.45
CA ILE A 451 11.46 26.11 -9.11
C ILE A 451 10.01 25.61 -8.98
N TYR A 452 9.75 24.32 -9.29
CA TYR A 452 8.40 23.78 -9.17
C TYR A 452 7.92 23.71 -7.72
N THR A 453 8.81 23.39 -6.78
CA THR A 453 8.47 23.40 -5.34
C THR A 453 8.10 24.81 -4.88
N ALA A 454 8.90 25.81 -5.23
CA ALA A 454 8.61 27.21 -4.92
C ALA A 454 7.29 27.67 -5.56
N LEU A 455 7.06 27.31 -6.84
CA LEU A 455 5.83 27.62 -7.53
C LEU A 455 4.61 27.05 -6.81
N VAL A 456 4.65 25.76 -6.41
CA VAL A 456 3.55 25.13 -5.68
C VAL A 456 3.30 25.81 -4.35
N ILE A 457 4.35 26.12 -3.59
CA ILE A 457 4.23 26.83 -2.30
C ILE A 457 3.59 28.20 -2.50
N VAL A 458 4.01 28.95 -3.53
CA VAL A 458 3.43 30.26 -3.84
C VAL A 458 1.96 30.14 -4.26
N LEU A 459 1.62 29.18 -5.13
CA LEU A 459 0.23 28.99 -5.57
C LEU A 459 -0.67 28.59 -4.38
N LEU A 460 -0.21 27.73 -3.49
CA LEU A 460 -0.94 27.38 -2.28
C LEU A 460 -1.07 28.56 -1.32
N ALA A 461 0.00 29.34 -1.13
CA ALA A 461 -0.04 30.53 -0.28
C ALA A 461 -1.04 31.56 -0.83
N VAL A 462 -1.03 31.81 -2.13
CA VAL A 462 -2.01 32.70 -2.78
C VAL A 462 -3.44 32.17 -2.60
N TYR A 463 -3.66 30.88 -2.83
CA TYR A 463 -4.98 30.26 -2.65
C TYR A 463 -5.52 30.43 -1.23
N TYR A 464 -4.72 30.09 -0.22
CA TYR A 464 -5.14 30.20 1.18
C TYR A 464 -5.25 31.66 1.65
N ALA A 465 -4.38 32.57 1.16
CA ALA A 465 -4.48 33.99 1.46
C ALA A 465 -5.78 34.60 0.89
N LEU A 466 -6.12 34.27 -0.36
CA LEU A 466 -7.38 34.71 -0.97
C LEU A 466 -8.59 34.13 -0.23
N ALA A 467 -8.52 32.85 0.13
CA ALA A 467 -9.61 32.19 0.88
C ALA A 467 -9.82 32.78 2.29
N TRP A 468 -8.74 33.35 2.89
CA TRP A 468 -8.83 34.03 4.20
C TRP A 468 -9.29 35.49 4.09
N LEU A 469 -8.83 36.20 3.07
CA LEU A 469 -9.12 37.63 2.89
C LEU A 469 -10.51 37.93 2.35
N LEU A 470 -11.06 37.02 1.55
CA LEU A 470 -12.33 37.24 0.86
C LEU A 470 -13.40 36.23 1.34
N PRO A 471 -14.64 36.67 1.63
CA PRO A 471 -15.76 35.76 1.92
C PRO A 471 -16.15 35.02 0.65
N MET A 472 -15.57 33.84 0.42
CA MET A 472 -15.81 33.07 -0.80
C MET A 472 -16.74 31.88 -0.55
N ASN A 473 -17.67 31.68 -1.48
CA ASN A 473 -18.39 30.42 -1.56
C ASN A 473 -17.52 29.31 -2.19
N GLU A 474 -17.96 28.06 -2.09
CA GLU A 474 -17.21 26.89 -2.58
C GLU A 474 -16.90 26.99 -4.09
N TRP A 475 -17.84 27.48 -4.91
CA TRP A 475 -17.67 27.66 -6.35
C TRP A 475 -16.60 28.70 -6.71
N THR A 476 -16.54 29.80 -5.97
CA THR A 476 -15.53 30.85 -6.17
C THR A 476 -14.14 30.30 -5.82
N LYS A 477 -14.00 29.56 -4.71
CA LYS A 477 -12.75 28.88 -4.32
C LYS A 477 -12.29 27.92 -5.42
N MET A 478 -13.20 27.08 -5.95
CA MET A 478 -12.88 26.18 -7.05
C MET A 478 -12.50 26.92 -8.33
N GLY A 479 -13.16 28.02 -8.67
CA GLY A 479 -12.82 28.86 -9.83
C GLY A 479 -11.40 29.41 -9.73
N ILE A 480 -11.04 29.99 -8.59
CA ILE A 480 -9.68 30.49 -8.31
C ILE A 480 -8.68 29.33 -8.36
N GLY A 481 -9.00 28.19 -7.72
CA GLY A 481 -8.17 26.99 -7.76
C GLY A 481 -7.93 26.53 -9.21
N THR A 482 -8.94 26.54 -10.06
CA THR A 482 -8.82 26.19 -11.49
C THR A 482 -7.87 27.14 -12.22
N MET A 483 -7.97 28.45 -11.96
CA MET A 483 -7.07 29.44 -12.57
C MET A 483 -5.61 29.22 -12.12
N LEU A 484 -5.39 28.99 -10.83
CA LEU A 484 -4.05 28.72 -10.30
C LEU A 484 -3.49 27.37 -10.83
N PHE A 485 -4.34 26.37 -10.97
CA PHE A 485 -3.95 25.09 -11.58
C PHE A 485 -3.58 25.26 -13.07
N ALA A 486 -4.34 26.06 -13.82
CA ALA A 486 -4.03 26.37 -15.21
C ALA A 486 -2.68 27.10 -15.33
N ILE A 487 -2.38 28.04 -14.43
CA ILE A 487 -1.06 28.70 -14.37
C ILE A 487 0.06 27.67 -14.20
N TYR A 488 -0.09 26.70 -13.29
CA TYR A 488 0.87 25.63 -13.12
C TYR A 488 1.08 24.82 -14.39
N CYS A 489 -0.02 24.42 -15.06
CA CYS A 489 0.01 23.67 -16.31
C CYS A 489 0.68 24.46 -17.46
N ILE A 490 0.42 25.76 -17.57
CA ILE A 490 1.03 26.62 -18.59
C ILE A 490 2.56 26.73 -18.34
N ILE A 491 2.97 26.88 -17.10
CA ILE A 491 4.41 26.95 -16.73
C ILE A 491 5.08 25.61 -17.05
N PHE A 492 4.46 24.48 -16.71
CA PHE A 492 4.95 23.15 -17.08
C PHE A 492 5.08 23.00 -18.60
N TYR A 493 4.07 23.39 -19.36
CA TYR A 493 4.10 23.33 -20.81
C TYR A 493 5.26 24.13 -21.41
N LYS A 494 5.47 25.37 -20.94
CA LYS A 494 6.55 26.25 -21.42
C LYS A 494 7.93 25.79 -21.04
N LEU A 495 8.13 25.29 -19.82
CA LEU A 495 9.45 24.98 -19.28
C LEU A 495 9.95 23.58 -19.66
N ASP A 496 9.10 22.57 -19.66
CA ASP A 496 9.52 21.17 -19.77
C ASP A 496 8.85 20.40 -20.91
N PHE A 497 7.58 20.64 -21.24
CA PHE A 497 6.89 19.86 -22.26
C PHE A 497 7.43 20.10 -23.68
N ASN A 498 7.74 21.33 -24.06
CA ASN A 498 8.36 21.66 -25.34
C ASN A 498 9.76 21.05 -25.50
N VAL A 499 10.54 21.02 -24.40
CA VAL A 499 11.86 20.38 -24.37
C VAL A 499 11.74 18.86 -24.56
N PHE A 500 10.75 18.24 -23.93
CA PHE A 500 10.46 16.81 -24.06
C PHE A 500 10.06 16.44 -25.50
N ARG A 501 9.21 17.25 -26.13
CA ARG A 501 8.77 17.08 -27.52
C ARG A 501 9.95 17.19 -28.51
N ASN A 502 10.82 18.16 -28.33
CA ASN A 502 11.97 18.39 -29.21
C ASN A 502 13.01 17.25 -29.10
N ARG A 503 13.33 16.81 -27.88
CA ARG A 503 14.23 15.65 -27.68
C ARG A 503 13.70 14.35 -28.29
N ARG A 504 12.40 14.15 -28.35
CA ARG A 504 11.77 12.98 -28.99
C ARG A 504 11.89 13.03 -30.51
N ASN A 505 11.78 14.22 -31.10
CA ASN A 505 11.95 14.42 -32.54
C ASN A 505 13.42 14.27 -32.99
N ASP A 506 14.38 14.76 -32.20
CA ASP A 506 15.81 14.61 -32.48
C ASP A 506 16.31 13.15 -32.30
N GLY A 507 15.67 12.38 -31.41
CA GLY A 507 15.96 10.96 -31.20
C GLY A 507 15.42 10.06 -32.32
N SER A 508 14.42 10.49 -33.08
CA SER A 508 13.89 9.76 -34.24
C SER A 508 14.72 10.00 -35.52
N SER A 509 15.34 11.18 -35.64
CA SER A 509 16.17 11.54 -36.82
C SER A 509 17.60 10.97 -36.76
N ARG A 510 18.01 10.34 -35.66
CA ARG A 510 19.32 9.65 -35.52
C ARG A 510 19.25 8.13 -35.67
N LYS A 511 18.11 7.59 -36.09
CA LYS A 511 17.90 6.14 -36.32
C LYS A 511 17.70 5.76 -37.80
N ASP A 512 17.87 6.72 -38.72
CA ASP A 512 17.91 6.46 -40.18
C ASP A 512 19.36 6.44 -40.70
#